data_e38097ab13cf0b05f08e151bd6294bff
#
_entry.id   e38097ab13cf0b05f08e151bd6294bff
#
_cell.length_a   1.000
_cell.length_b   1.000
_cell.length_c   1.000
_cell.angle_alpha   90.00
_cell.angle_beta   90.00
_cell.angle_gamma   90.00
#
_symmetry.space_group_name_H-M   'P 1'
#
loop_
_entity.id
_entity.type
_entity.pdbx_description
1 polymer ?
#
loop_
_entity_poly.entity_id
_entity_poly.type
_entity_poly.pdbx_seq_one_letter_code
_entity_poly.pdbx_strand_id
1 'polypeptide(L)'
;MKTIRVAAAVICDSLERPTRIFATARGYGDFKGQWEFPGGKIEAEETSQAALIREIKEELDVEITVGSLIDTIEYDYPTFHLSMDCFLCVVTNGTTRLLEAQEARWLSKNELGSVQWLPADITLIDKISFLME
;
A
#
# COMPACT_ATOMS: atom_id res chain seq x y z
N MET A 1 14.24 17.21 10.66
CA MET A 1 12.94 16.75 10.14
C MET A 1 12.64 15.36 10.70
N LYS A 2 11.44 15.16 11.19
CA LYS A 2 11.03 13.87 11.74
C LYS A 2 10.88 12.82 10.64
N THR A 3 11.37 11.61 10.90
CA THR A 3 11.16 10.47 10.00
C THR A 3 9.98 9.63 10.48
N ILE A 4 9.04 9.37 9.58
CA ILE A 4 7.91 8.48 9.85
C ILE A 4 8.13 7.20 9.04
N ARG A 5 8.18 6.06 9.75
CA ARG A 5 8.36 4.75 9.13
C ARG A 5 7.01 4.05 8.99
N VAL A 6 6.70 3.64 7.75
CA VAL A 6 5.45 2.96 7.45
C VAL A 6 5.71 1.70 6.63
N ALA A 7 4.75 0.80 6.65
CA ALA A 7 4.72 -0.37 5.78
C ALA A 7 3.47 -0.28 4.91
N ALA A 8 3.59 -0.61 3.62
CA ALA A 8 2.49 -0.57 2.68
C ALA A 8 2.33 -1.93 1.98
N ALA A 9 1.08 -2.34 1.79
CA ALA A 9 0.74 -3.60 1.14
C ALA A 9 0.28 -3.34 -0.30
N VAL A 10 1.04 -3.86 -1.26
CA VAL A 10 0.58 -3.96 -2.64
C VAL A 10 -0.11 -5.31 -2.75
N ILE A 11 -1.41 -5.32 -2.43
CA ILE A 11 -2.22 -6.54 -2.43
C ILE A 11 -2.53 -6.90 -3.88
N CYS A 12 -2.17 -8.11 -4.27
CA CYS A 12 -2.38 -8.60 -5.63
C CYS A 12 -3.20 -9.89 -5.63
N ASP A 13 -3.58 -10.33 -6.81
CA ASP A 13 -4.34 -11.56 -6.99
C ASP A 13 -3.46 -12.81 -6.93
N SER A 14 -2.18 -12.69 -7.27
CA SER A 14 -1.23 -13.82 -7.23
C SER A 14 0.18 -13.30 -6.99
N LEU A 15 0.90 -13.88 -6.04
CA LEU A 15 2.30 -13.50 -5.78
C LEU A 15 3.23 -13.88 -6.92
N GLU A 16 2.91 -14.97 -7.63
CA GLU A 16 3.74 -15.45 -8.73
C GLU A 16 3.49 -14.70 -10.05
N ARG A 17 2.21 -14.38 -10.32
CA ARG A 17 1.80 -13.74 -11.58
C ARG A 17 0.77 -12.64 -11.32
N PRO A 18 1.17 -11.50 -10.76
CA PRO A 18 0.22 -10.43 -10.45
C PRO A 18 -0.41 -9.87 -11.73
N THR A 19 -1.73 -9.87 -11.78
CA THR A 19 -2.50 -9.25 -12.88
C THR A 19 -3.33 -8.06 -12.43
N ARG A 20 -3.60 -7.96 -11.12
CA ARG A 20 -4.36 -6.87 -10.52
C ARG A 20 -3.78 -6.53 -9.15
N ILE A 21 -3.84 -5.26 -8.82
CA ILE A 21 -3.46 -4.77 -7.50
C ILE A 21 -4.60 -3.97 -6.89
N PHE A 22 -4.65 -3.95 -5.56
CA PHE A 22 -5.68 -3.28 -4.79
C PHE A 22 -5.16 -1.94 -4.29
N ALA A 23 -5.90 -0.87 -4.59
CA ALA A 23 -5.56 0.48 -4.16
C ALA A 23 -6.75 1.14 -3.51
N THR A 24 -6.49 2.10 -2.60
CA THR A 24 -7.52 2.82 -1.87
C THR A 24 -7.35 4.32 -2.03
N ALA A 25 -8.48 5.04 -2.01
CA ALA A 25 -8.48 6.50 -2.03
C ALA A 25 -8.56 7.02 -0.60
N ARG A 26 -7.69 7.98 -0.28
CA ARG A 26 -7.66 8.60 1.04
C ARG A 26 -8.95 9.38 1.30
N GLY A 27 -9.60 9.12 2.45
CA GLY A 27 -10.89 9.72 2.78
C GLY A 27 -10.82 10.99 3.61
N TYR A 28 -9.63 11.39 4.06
CA TYR A 28 -9.48 12.53 4.99
C TYR A 28 -8.11 13.19 4.86
N GLY A 29 -7.98 14.36 5.49
CA GLY A 29 -6.71 15.06 5.61
C GLY A 29 -6.19 15.64 4.32
N ASP A 30 -4.88 15.93 4.33
CA ASP A 30 -4.18 16.37 3.14
C ASP A 30 -4.18 15.23 2.13
N PHE A 31 -4.25 15.57 0.86
CA PHE A 31 -4.29 14.59 -0.25
C PHE A 31 -5.58 13.75 -0.30
N LYS A 32 -6.66 14.22 0.33
CA LYS A 32 -7.97 13.56 0.24
C LYS A 32 -8.35 13.32 -1.22
N GLY A 33 -8.79 12.11 -1.53
CA GLY A 33 -9.16 11.70 -2.88
C GLY A 33 -8.02 11.17 -3.72
N GLN A 34 -6.76 11.31 -3.27
CA GLN A 34 -5.62 10.68 -3.95
C GLN A 34 -5.49 9.22 -3.52
N TRP A 35 -4.87 8.45 -4.38
CA TRP A 35 -4.80 6.99 -4.23
C TRP A 35 -3.48 6.53 -3.64
N GLU A 36 -3.54 5.47 -2.86
CA GLU A 36 -2.40 4.92 -2.14
C GLU A 36 -2.58 3.41 -1.94
N PHE A 37 -1.54 2.77 -1.44
CA PHE A 37 -1.63 1.39 -1.00
C PHE A 37 -1.94 1.35 0.50
N PRO A 38 -2.80 0.42 0.94
CA PRO A 38 -3.13 0.34 2.37
C PRO A 38 -1.92 -0.05 3.20
N GLY A 39 -1.89 0.41 4.43
CA GLY A 39 -0.80 0.17 5.37
C GLY A 39 -0.82 1.18 6.49
N GLY A 40 0.27 1.31 7.21
CA GLY A 40 0.34 2.25 8.31
C GLY A 40 1.69 2.27 8.99
N LYS A 41 1.75 2.98 10.12
CA LYS A 41 2.99 3.19 10.86
C LYS A 41 3.50 1.91 11.48
N ILE A 42 4.84 1.74 11.42
CA ILE A 42 5.54 0.67 12.12
C ILE A 42 5.74 1.14 13.56
N GLU A 43 5.20 0.40 14.52
CA GLU A 43 5.34 0.72 15.93
C GLU A 43 6.67 0.19 16.47
N ALA A 44 7.08 0.70 17.65
CA ALA A 44 8.29 0.25 18.31
C ALA A 44 8.24 -1.27 18.52
N GLU A 45 9.35 -1.94 18.24
CA GLU A 45 9.52 -3.38 18.42
C GLU A 45 8.74 -4.25 17.41
N GLU A 46 8.04 -3.62 16.44
CA GLU A 46 7.44 -4.38 15.32
C GLU A 46 8.42 -4.49 14.16
N THR A 47 8.35 -5.62 13.43
CA THR A 47 8.94 -5.70 12.09
C THR A 47 7.99 -5.02 11.10
N SER A 48 8.48 -4.63 9.94
CA SER A 48 7.64 -4.07 8.88
C SER A 48 6.51 -5.04 8.51
N GLN A 49 6.81 -6.34 8.41
CA GLN A 49 5.82 -7.36 8.06
C GLN A 49 4.72 -7.48 9.12
N ALA A 50 5.11 -7.51 10.40
CA ALA A 50 4.15 -7.60 11.50
C ALA A 50 3.25 -6.37 11.56
N ALA A 51 3.83 -5.19 11.39
CA ALA A 51 3.07 -3.93 11.34
C ALA A 51 2.06 -3.97 10.20
N LEU A 52 2.47 -4.46 9.04
CA LEU A 52 1.62 -4.52 7.87
C LEU A 52 0.44 -5.46 8.06
N ILE A 53 0.67 -6.66 8.62
CA ILE A 53 -0.40 -7.61 8.91
C ILE A 53 -1.43 -6.98 9.86
N ARG A 54 -0.96 -6.30 10.90
CA ARG A 54 -1.83 -5.61 11.88
C ARG A 54 -2.63 -4.49 11.22
N GLU A 55 -1.95 -3.61 10.47
CA GLU A 55 -2.60 -2.46 9.83
C GLU A 55 -3.65 -2.88 8.80
N ILE A 56 -3.37 -3.90 8.01
CA ILE A 56 -4.33 -4.38 7.01
C ILE A 56 -5.54 -5.02 7.68
N LYS A 57 -5.34 -5.71 8.80
CA LYS A 57 -6.47 -6.24 9.58
C LYS A 57 -7.35 -5.10 10.10
N GLU A 58 -6.75 -4.02 10.58
CA GLU A 58 -7.47 -2.85 11.08
C GLU A 58 -8.21 -2.10 9.98
N GLU A 59 -7.57 -1.91 8.82
CA GLU A 59 -8.15 -1.12 7.73
C GLU A 59 -9.16 -1.87 6.88
N LEU A 60 -8.91 -3.14 6.58
CA LEU A 60 -9.66 -3.90 5.58
C LEU A 60 -10.36 -5.14 6.15
N ASP A 61 -10.09 -5.48 7.39
CA ASP A 61 -10.64 -6.66 8.07
C ASP A 61 -10.32 -7.97 7.34
N VAL A 62 -9.10 -8.09 6.84
CA VAL A 62 -8.60 -9.31 6.18
C VAL A 62 -7.26 -9.72 6.75
N GLU A 63 -6.91 -10.98 6.55
CA GLU A 63 -5.58 -11.51 6.83
C GLU A 63 -4.82 -11.63 5.52
N ILE A 64 -3.54 -11.28 5.54
CA ILE A 64 -2.67 -11.31 4.37
C ILE A 64 -1.45 -12.18 4.61
N THR A 65 -0.90 -12.69 3.52
CA THR A 65 0.47 -13.21 3.48
C THR A 65 1.35 -12.14 2.86
N VAL A 66 2.41 -11.78 3.56
CA VAL A 66 3.38 -10.79 3.10
C VAL A 66 4.44 -11.51 2.26
N GLY A 67 4.56 -11.11 1.00
CA GLY A 67 5.55 -11.66 0.07
C GLY A 67 6.84 -10.86 0.08
N SER A 68 7.42 -10.66 -1.10
CA SER A 68 8.71 -9.99 -1.24
C SER A 68 8.59 -8.48 -1.09
N LEU A 69 9.66 -7.86 -0.58
CA LEU A 69 9.81 -6.40 -0.57
C LEU A 69 9.99 -5.93 -2.01
N ILE A 70 9.12 -5.02 -2.45
CA ILE A 70 9.23 -4.42 -3.78
C ILE A 70 10.30 -3.33 -3.75
N ASP A 71 10.19 -2.43 -2.78
CA ASP A 71 11.12 -1.32 -2.59
C ASP A 71 10.87 -0.65 -1.24
N THR A 72 11.85 0.12 -0.79
CA THR A 72 11.68 1.07 0.30
C THR A 72 11.71 2.45 -0.31
N ILE A 73 10.61 3.17 -0.17
CA ILE A 73 10.46 4.52 -0.72
C ILE A 73 10.86 5.53 0.34
N GLU A 74 11.77 6.44 -0.03
CA GLU A 74 12.17 7.57 0.80
C GLU A 74 11.64 8.83 0.13
N TYR A 75 10.82 9.61 0.84
CA TYR A 75 10.20 10.80 0.29
C TYR A 75 10.10 11.91 1.32
N ASP A 76 10.52 13.13 0.94
CA ASP A 76 10.42 14.30 1.80
C ASP A 76 9.13 15.06 1.53
N TYR A 77 8.19 14.97 2.48
CA TYR A 77 7.04 15.89 2.54
C TYR A 77 7.48 17.17 3.24
N PRO A 78 6.72 18.27 3.13
CA PRO A 78 7.15 19.55 3.71
C PRO A 78 7.47 19.51 5.20
N THR A 79 6.78 18.66 5.97
CA THR A 79 6.92 18.63 7.44
C THR A 79 7.57 17.37 7.99
N PHE A 80 7.81 16.37 7.14
CA PHE A 80 8.42 15.12 7.61
C PHE A 80 9.05 14.33 6.46
N HIS A 81 9.94 13.41 6.84
CA HIS A 81 10.51 12.45 5.90
C HIS A 81 9.75 11.13 6.03
N LEU A 82 9.28 10.59 4.91
CA LEU A 82 8.60 9.30 4.85
C LEU A 82 9.60 8.21 4.45
N SER A 83 9.64 7.12 5.22
CA SER A 83 10.37 5.90 4.85
C SER A 83 9.34 4.78 4.81
N MET A 84 9.06 4.25 3.61
CA MET A 84 7.95 3.33 3.39
C MET A 84 8.43 2.01 2.78
N ASP A 85 8.30 0.91 3.55
CA ASP A 85 8.60 -0.43 3.08
C ASP A 85 7.37 -1.00 2.37
N CYS A 86 7.49 -1.29 1.08
CA CYS A 86 6.39 -1.74 0.22
C CYS A 86 6.55 -3.21 -0.14
N PHE A 87 5.58 -4.03 0.26
CA PHE A 87 5.60 -5.48 0.05
C PHE A 87 4.48 -5.92 -0.88
N LEU A 88 4.80 -6.89 -1.73
CA LEU A 88 3.78 -7.60 -2.49
C LEU A 88 3.06 -8.57 -1.55
N CYS A 89 1.72 -8.52 -1.52
CA CYS A 89 0.92 -9.30 -0.57
C CYS A 89 -0.27 -9.95 -1.27
N VAL A 90 -0.83 -11.00 -0.64
CA VAL A 90 -2.11 -11.58 -1.06
C VAL A 90 -3.02 -11.73 0.15
N VAL A 91 -4.34 -11.65 -0.07
CA VAL A 91 -5.33 -11.93 0.97
C VAL A 91 -5.43 -13.45 1.12
N THR A 92 -5.28 -13.93 2.35
CA THR A 92 -5.38 -15.36 2.68
C THR A 92 -6.67 -15.71 3.40
N ASN A 93 -7.33 -14.73 4.01
CA ASN A 93 -8.60 -14.97 4.70
C ASN A 93 -9.39 -13.67 4.77
N GLY A 94 -10.71 -13.79 4.55
CA GLY A 94 -11.63 -12.67 4.63
C GLY A 94 -11.89 -12.01 3.27
N THR A 95 -12.87 -11.09 3.28
CA THR A 95 -13.20 -10.24 2.13
C THR A 95 -12.92 -8.79 2.52
N THR A 96 -12.22 -8.06 1.67
CA THR A 96 -11.83 -6.68 1.95
C THR A 96 -13.04 -5.79 2.26
N ARG A 97 -12.94 -5.01 3.34
CA ARG A 97 -13.93 -4.02 3.75
C ARG A 97 -13.25 -2.68 3.90
N LEU A 98 -13.96 -1.61 3.51
CA LEU A 98 -13.42 -0.27 3.64
C LEU A 98 -13.81 0.30 5.01
N LEU A 99 -12.91 0.23 5.97
CA LEU A 99 -13.15 0.75 7.32
C LEU A 99 -12.67 2.20 7.45
N GLU A 100 -11.64 2.60 6.68
CA GLU A 100 -11.02 3.93 6.79
C GLU A 100 -10.90 4.67 5.47
N ALA A 101 -10.95 3.96 4.33
CA ALA A 101 -10.78 4.56 3.01
C ALA A 101 -12.10 5.03 2.43
N GLN A 102 -12.04 6.03 1.54
CA GLN A 102 -13.20 6.55 0.84
C GLN A 102 -13.67 5.63 -0.27
N GLU A 103 -12.74 5.01 -0.99
CA GLU A 103 -13.02 4.17 -2.16
C GLU A 103 -11.88 3.16 -2.33
N ALA A 104 -12.15 2.06 -3.00
CA ALA A 104 -11.13 1.08 -3.37
C ALA A 104 -11.37 0.55 -4.76
N ARG A 105 -10.28 0.16 -5.42
CA ARG A 105 -10.33 -0.46 -6.75
C ARG A 105 -9.27 -1.53 -6.89
N TRP A 106 -9.60 -2.55 -7.66
CA TRP A 106 -8.62 -3.47 -8.22
C TRP A 106 -8.21 -2.92 -9.58
N LEU A 107 -6.90 -2.73 -9.78
CA LEU A 107 -6.37 -2.14 -11.00
C LEU A 107 -5.52 -3.14 -11.76
N SER A 108 -5.79 -3.31 -13.05
CA SER A 108 -4.91 -4.07 -13.94
C SER A 108 -3.70 -3.20 -14.32
N LYS A 109 -2.72 -3.81 -14.96
CA LYS A 109 -1.52 -3.10 -15.42
C LYS A 109 -1.87 -1.86 -16.26
N ASN A 110 -2.84 -2.00 -17.15
CA ASN A 110 -3.26 -0.90 -18.04
C ASN A 110 -4.05 0.19 -17.33
N GLU A 111 -4.53 -0.08 -16.12
CA GLU A 111 -5.34 0.86 -15.34
C GLU A 111 -4.55 1.63 -14.29
N LEU A 112 -3.27 1.34 -14.12
CA LEU A 112 -2.44 2.00 -13.10
C LEU A 112 -2.40 3.53 -13.27
N GLY A 113 -2.48 4.02 -14.50
CA GLY A 113 -2.53 5.45 -14.78
C GLY A 113 -3.92 6.08 -14.69
N SER A 114 -4.95 5.31 -14.34
CA SER A 114 -6.33 5.80 -14.30
C SER A 114 -6.68 6.54 -13.01
N VAL A 115 -5.81 6.52 -12.01
CA VAL A 115 -6.01 7.17 -10.71
C VAL A 115 -4.85 8.11 -10.42
N GLN A 116 -5.09 9.11 -9.56
CA GLN A 116 -4.05 10.04 -9.13
C GLN A 116 -3.41 9.53 -7.85
N TRP A 117 -2.16 9.09 -7.94
CA TRP A 117 -1.42 8.54 -6.81
C TRP A 117 -0.86 9.63 -5.91
N LEU A 118 -0.74 9.33 -4.61
CA LEU A 118 0.02 10.15 -3.68
C LEU A 118 1.47 10.28 -4.17
N PRO A 119 2.13 11.43 -3.91
CA PRO A 119 3.49 11.67 -4.41
C PRO A 119 4.48 10.57 -4.09
N ALA A 120 4.44 10.03 -2.86
CA ALA A 120 5.37 8.98 -2.45
C ALA A 120 5.17 7.67 -3.23
N ASP A 121 3.97 7.42 -3.76
CA ASP A 121 3.66 6.18 -4.46
C ASP A 121 3.98 6.22 -5.96
N ILE A 122 4.19 7.40 -6.51
CA ILE A 122 4.39 7.56 -7.97
C ILE A 122 5.58 6.75 -8.47
N THR A 123 6.71 6.79 -7.77
CA THR A 123 7.90 6.04 -8.18
C THR A 123 7.71 4.52 -8.04
N LEU A 124 6.87 4.11 -7.12
CA LEU A 124 6.58 2.69 -6.89
C LEU A 124 5.76 2.10 -8.03
N ILE A 125 4.91 2.90 -8.66
CA ILE A 125 4.01 2.44 -9.73
C ILE A 125 4.78 1.84 -10.91
N ASP A 126 5.90 2.42 -11.30
CA ASP A 126 6.72 1.88 -12.39
C ASP A 126 7.26 0.49 -12.05
N LYS A 127 7.70 0.31 -10.80
CA LYS A 127 8.20 -0.98 -10.33
C LYS A 127 7.09 -2.03 -10.27
N ILE A 128 5.92 -1.63 -9.81
CA ILE A 128 4.74 -2.51 -9.76
C ILE A 128 4.35 -2.92 -11.18
N SER A 129 4.29 -1.95 -12.09
CA SER A 129 3.96 -2.23 -13.50
C SER A 129 4.89 -3.27 -14.11
N PHE A 130 6.17 -3.19 -13.77
CA PHE A 130 7.17 -4.15 -14.26
C PHE A 130 6.92 -5.57 -13.73
N LEU A 131 6.39 -5.70 -12.51
CA LEU A 131 6.08 -7.00 -11.91
C LEU A 131 4.76 -7.61 -12.42
N MET A 132 3.88 -6.79 -12.96
CA MET A 132 2.54 -7.22 -13.38
C MET A 132 2.52 -7.78 -14.81
N GLU A 133 1.59 -8.66 -15.02
CA GLU A 133 1.30 -9.22 -16.34
C GLU A 133 0.04 -8.64 -16.98
#